data_e6698b8d7581c3e1167324003eee81bc
#
_entry.id   e6698b8d7581c3e1167324003eee81bc
#
_cell.length_a   1.000
_cell.length_b   1.000
_cell.length_c   1.000
_cell.angle_alpha   90.00
_cell.angle_beta   90.00
_cell.angle_gamma   90.00
#
_symmetry.space_group_name_H-M   'P 1'
#
loop_
_entity.id
_entity.type
_entity.pdbx_description
1 polymer ?
#
loop_
_entity_poly.entity_id
_entity_poly.type
_entity_poly.pdbx_seq_one_letter_code
_entity_poly.pdbx_strand_id
1 'polypeptide(L)'
;MTIQVRRISADQHLAFLQDWASPGSQACETVSFLQTPAWAQVKTDWRSESIGIVRDGTELLGVGLVLYRQVPKLHRYLAYLPEGPVMDWSSPELPEILTALRSHVKSRGAFALRIGPTLPHRVWAKDTIKAAIADESVTALSEVPADRMNRRATYLANQLRHLGW
;
A
#
# COMPACT_ATOMS: atom_id res chain seq x y z
N MET A 1 1.52 23.17 -7.83
CA MET A 1 1.53 22.09 -6.83
C MET A 1 2.18 20.86 -7.45
N THR A 2 3.29 20.40 -6.89
CA THR A 2 4.13 19.35 -7.50
C THR A 2 4.25 18.20 -6.52
N ILE A 3 3.84 16.98 -6.93
CA ILE A 3 4.06 15.75 -6.17
C ILE A 3 5.32 15.04 -6.66
N GLN A 4 6.19 14.69 -5.73
CA GLN A 4 7.43 13.97 -6.01
C GLN A 4 7.59 12.79 -5.07
N VAL A 5 8.25 11.74 -5.54
CA VAL A 5 8.68 10.62 -4.71
C VAL A 5 10.21 10.64 -4.65
N ARG A 6 10.75 10.63 -3.45
CA ARG A 6 12.20 10.62 -3.23
C ARG A 6 12.61 9.63 -2.14
N ARG A 7 13.86 9.25 -2.16
CA ARG A 7 14.46 8.48 -1.05
C ARG A 7 14.50 9.34 0.22
N ILE A 8 14.17 8.73 1.35
CA ILE A 8 14.27 9.32 2.68
C ILE A 8 15.12 8.41 3.60
N SER A 9 15.55 8.94 4.74
CA SER A 9 16.23 8.15 5.76
C SER A 9 15.26 7.19 6.48
N ALA A 10 15.81 6.15 7.12
CA ALA A 10 15.03 5.26 7.98
C ALA A 10 14.37 6.02 9.14
N ASP A 11 15.06 7.00 9.70
CA ASP A 11 14.57 7.81 10.81
C ASP A 11 13.37 8.68 10.38
N GLN A 12 13.45 9.34 9.23
CA GLN A 12 12.34 10.11 8.67
C GLN A 12 11.13 9.21 8.39
N HIS A 13 11.39 8.00 7.88
CA HIS A 13 10.33 7.01 7.64
C HIS A 13 9.65 6.60 8.95
N LEU A 14 10.43 6.23 9.96
CA LEU A 14 9.90 5.81 11.27
C LEU A 14 9.14 6.94 11.97
N ALA A 15 9.67 8.16 11.95
CA ALA A 15 8.99 9.32 12.52
C ALA A 15 7.60 9.52 11.91
N PHE A 16 7.49 9.46 10.57
CA PHE A 16 6.19 9.55 9.90
C PHE A 16 5.24 8.44 10.32
N LEU A 17 5.70 7.18 10.40
CA LEU A 17 4.86 6.06 10.81
C LEU A 17 4.36 6.19 12.26
N GLN A 18 5.18 6.74 13.16
CA GLN A 18 4.83 7.00 14.55
C GLN A 18 3.76 8.09 14.66
N ASP A 19 3.93 9.18 13.92
CA ASP A 19 2.94 10.27 13.88
C ASP A 19 1.62 9.79 13.28
N TRP A 20 1.68 8.97 12.23
CA TRP A 20 0.50 8.37 11.56
C TRP A 20 -0.29 7.45 12.48
N ALA A 21 0.38 6.66 13.30
CA ALA A 21 -0.23 5.73 14.25
C ALA A 21 -0.66 6.39 15.57
N SER A 22 -0.37 7.69 15.78
CA SER A 22 -0.66 8.37 17.02
C SER A 22 -2.16 8.54 17.28
N PRO A 23 -2.64 8.43 18.53
CA PRO A 23 -4.02 8.71 18.88
C PRO A 23 -4.41 10.14 18.49
N GLY A 24 -5.44 10.26 17.66
CA GLY A 24 -5.91 11.57 17.15
C GLY A 24 -5.41 11.92 15.76
N SER A 25 -4.56 11.11 15.14
CA SER A 25 -4.28 11.26 13.72
C SER A 25 -5.55 11.01 12.90
N GLN A 26 -5.77 11.81 11.85
CA GLN A 26 -6.96 11.64 10.96
C GLN A 26 -7.01 10.27 10.28
N ALA A 27 -5.90 9.57 10.27
CA ALA A 27 -5.74 8.31 9.55
C ALA A 27 -6.29 7.10 10.30
N CYS A 28 -6.16 7.03 11.62
CA CYS A 28 -6.58 5.91 12.49
C CYS A 28 -6.45 4.49 11.86
N GLU A 29 -5.53 4.34 10.92
CA GLU A 29 -5.29 3.11 10.18
C GLU A 29 -4.07 2.40 10.76
N THR A 30 -4.18 1.09 10.92
CA THR A 30 -3.08 0.27 11.42
C THR A 30 -1.92 0.30 10.43
N VAL A 31 -0.77 0.73 10.90
CA VAL A 31 0.47 0.69 10.11
C VAL A 31 0.98 -0.75 10.10
N SER A 32 1.17 -1.30 8.90
CA SER A 32 1.75 -2.63 8.74
C SER A 32 3.25 -2.62 9.09
N PHE A 33 3.70 -3.61 9.84
CA PHE A 33 5.13 -3.81 10.11
C PHE A 33 5.93 -4.07 8.82
N LEU A 34 5.28 -4.54 7.75
CA LEU A 34 5.88 -4.74 6.42
C LEU A 34 6.30 -3.42 5.77
N GLN A 35 5.78 -2.29 6.26
CA GLN A 35 6.17 -0.95 5.81
C GLN A 35 7.25 -0.31 6.69
N THR A 36 7.74 -0.99 7.70
CA THR A 36 8.81 -0.45 8.55
C THR A 36 10.20 -0.66 7.91
N PRO A 37 11.17 0.26 8.11
CA PRO A 37 12.55 0.06 7.68
C PRO A 37 13.19 -1.21 8.25
N ALA A 38 12.74 -1.71 9.41
CA ALA A 38 13.22 -2.95 10.01
C ALA A 38 12.89 -4.17 9.14
N TRP A 39 11.77 -4.15 8.40
CA TRP A 39 11.42 -5.24 7.48
C TRP A 39 12.42 -5.38 6.34
N ALA A 40 13.05 -4.29 5.91
CA ALA A 40 14.11 -4.32 4.91
C ALA A 40 15.32 -5.19 5.35
N GLN A 41 15.60 -5.21 6.65
CA GLN A 41 16.70 -6.01 7.21
C GLN A 41 16.36 -7.52 7.24
N VAL A 42 15.08 -7.87 7.26
CA VAL A 42 14.60 -9.26 7.17
C VAL A 42 14.64 -9.76 5.72
N LYS A 43 14.40 -8.86 4.76
CA LYS A 43 14.38 -9.15 3.31
C LYS A 43 15.74 -8.91 2.65
N THR A 44 16.79 -9.56 3.13
CA THR A 44 18.17 -9.35 2.68
C THR A 44 18.43 -9.75 1.22
N ASP A 45 17.59 -10.62 0.66
CA ASP A 45 17.62 -11.05 -0.74
C ASP A 45 16.95 -10.04 -1.71
N TRP A 46 16.35 -8.97 -1.18
CA TRP A 46 15.75 -7.89 -1.94
C TRP A 46 16.50 -6.58 -1.72
N ARG A 47 16.71 -5.81 -2.78
CA ARG A 47 17.11 -4.42 -2.61
C ARG A 47 15.95 -3.64 -2.04
N SER A 48 16.18 -2.79 -1.05
CA SER A 48 15.14 -2.00 -0.38
C SER A 48 15.43 -0.50 -0.44
N GLU A 49 14.37 0.30 -0.33
CA GLU A 49 14.44 1.75 -0.29
C GLU A 49 13.28 2.31 0.52
N SER A 50 13.58 3.16 1.51
CA SER A 50 12.57 4.01 2.15
C SER A 50 12.29 5.22 1.26
N ILE A 51 11.02 5.42 0.90
CA ILE A 51 10.59 6.56 0.08
C ILE A 51 9.62 7.46 0.83
N GLY A 52 9.67 8.75 0.51
CA GLY A 52 8.68 9.75 0.91
C GLY A 52 7.94 10.28 -0.30
N ILE A 53 6.63 10.40 -0.18
CA ILE A 53 5.74 11.11 -1.10
C ILE A 53 5.68 12.55 -0.62
N VAL A 54 6.17 13.49 -1.40
CA VAL A 54 6.40 14.86 -0.97
C VAL A 54 5.66 15.84 -1.87
N ARG A 55 4.94 16.79 -1.25
CA ARG A 55 4.29 17.93 -1.89
C ARG A 55 5.22 19.14 -1.83
N ASP A 56 5.38 19.84 -2.97
CA ASP A 56 6.12 21.10 -3.11
C ASP A 56 7.52 21.07 -2.43
N GLY A 57 8.17 19.90 -2.46
CA GLY A 57 9.54 19.69 -1.98
C GLY A 57 9.70 19.53 -0.47
N THR A 58 8.70 19.83 0.34
CA THR A 58 8.84 19.90 1.82
C THR A 58 7.82 19.06 2.59
N GLU A 59 6.57 19.09 2.22
CA GLU A 59 5.49 18.44 2.95
C GLU A 59 5.45 16.93 2.67
N LEU A 60 5.62 16.10 3.68
CA LEU A 60 5.58 14.66 3.58
C LEU A 60 4.13 14.15 3.70
N LEU A 61 3.56 13.70 2.59
CA LEU A 61 2.17 13.20 2.51
C LEU A 61 2.05 11.71 2.81
N GLY A 62 3.15 10.98 2.69
CA GLY A 62 3.15 9.54 2.90
C GLY A 62 4.56 8.96 2.78
N VAL A 63 4.69 7.74 3.26
CA VAL A 63 5.95 6.98 3.19
C VAL A 63 5.72 5.57 2.67
N GLY A 64 6.78 4.94 2.18
CA GLY A 64 6.71 3.54 1.78
C GLY A 64 8.06 2.83 1.85
N LEU A 65 8.03 1.56 2.21
CA LEU A 65 9.16 0.66 2.03
C LEU A 65 9.00 -0.04 0.67
N VAL A 66 9.85 0.30 -0.28
CA VAL A 66 9.89 -0.38 -1.58
C VAL A 66 10.90 -1.52 -1.53
N LEU A 67 10.45 -2.70 -1.87
CA LEU A 67 11.28 -3.88 -2.06
C LEU A 67 11.43 -4.14 -3.56
N TYR A 68 12.66 -4.33 -4.03
CA TYR A 68 12.97 -4.59 -5.43
C TYR A 68 13.51 -6.02 -5.58
N ARG A 69 12.71 -6.88 -6.22
CA ARG A 69 13.14 -8.23 -6.57
C ARG A 69 13.70 -8.25 -7.99
N GLN A 70 14.95 -8.63 -8.12
CA GLN A 70 15.55 -8.79 -9.44
C GLN A 70 14.97 -10.00 -10.17
N VAL A 71 14.66 -9.82 -11.45
CA VAL A 71 14.29 -10.93 -12.32
C VAL A 71 15.56 -11.66 -12.75
N PRO A 72 15.65 -12.99 -12.58
CA PRO A 72 16.81 -13.75 -13.01
C PRO A 72 17.18 -13.47 -14.48
N LYS A 73 18.46 -13.32 -14.77
CA LYS A 73 19.01 -13.04 -16.10
C LYS A 73 18.63 -11.69 -16.75
N LEU A 74 17.82 -10.87 -16.09
CA LEU A 74 17.45 -9.54 -16.54
C LEU A 74 17.90 -8.50 -15.50
N HIS A 75 18.42 -7.35 -15.95
CA HIS A 75 18.71 -6.21 -15.07
C HIS A 75 17.44 -5.37 -14.84
N ARG A 76 16.35 -6.04 -14.49
CA ARG A 76 15.04 -5.46 -14.24
C ARG A 76 14.50 -5.93 -12.90
N TYR A 77 13.65 -5.12 -12.29
CA TYR A 77 13.10 -5.36 -10.96
C TYR A 77 11.57 -5.37 -10.97
N LEU A 78 11.00 -6.24 -10.15
CA LEU A 78 9.65 -6.07 -9.64
C LEU A 78 9.73 -5.19 -8.39
N ALA A 79 9.11 -4.03 -8.40
CA ALA A 79 8.95 -3.18 -7.21
C ALA A 79 7.70 -3.60 -6.45
N TYR A 80 7.82 -3.75 -5.14
CA TYR A 80 6.73 -4.17 -4.28
C TYR A 80 6.68 -3.34 -3.00
N LEU A 81 5.52 -2.75 -2.70
CA LEU A 81 5.21 -2.11 -1.43
C LEU A 81 4.19 -2.99 -0.71
N PRO A 82 4.62 -3.93 0.15
CA PRO A 82 3.71 -4.80 0.88
C PRO A 82 2.83 -3.96 1.82
N GLU A 83 1.52 -4.09 1.69
CA GLU A 83 0.54 -3.36 2.52
C GLU A 83 0.80 -1.83 2.58
N GLY A 84 1.21 -1.26 1.46
CA GLY A 84 1.58 0.16 1.37
C GLY A 84 1.41 0.74 -0.03
N PRO A 85 1.81 2.01 -0.17
CA PRO A 85 2.42 2.93 0.81
C PRO A 85 1.46 3.36 1.94
N VAL A 86 2.02 3.87 3.05
CA VAL A 86 1.26 4.48 4.15
C VAL A 86 1.01 5.94 3.79
N MET A 87 -0.25 6.25 3.47
CA MET A 87 -0.70 7.58 3.04
C MET A 87 -2.23 7.68 3.13
N ASP A 88 -2.79 8.87 2.96
CA ASP A 88 -4.23 9.02 2.79
C ASP A 88 -4.66 8.58 1.37
N TRP A 89 -5.26 7.40 1.27
CA TRP A 89 -5.79 6.85 0.03
C TRP A 89 -7.07 7.55 -0.48
N SER A 90 -7.63 8.50 0.29
CA SER A 90 -8.74 9.35 -0.14
C SER A 90 -8.29 10.72 -0.62
N SER A 91 -6.98 10.97 -0.66
CA SER A 91 -6.44 12.23 -1.16
C SER A 91 -6.94 12.53 -2.58
N PRO A 92 -7.36 13.77 -2.86
CA PRO A 92 -7.69 14.19 -4.23
C PRO A 92 -6.48 14.14 -5.17
N GLU A 93 -5.26 14.13 -4.61
CA GLU A 93 -3.98 14.07 -5.35
C GLU A 93 -3.54 12.61 -5.67
N LEU A 94 -4.40 11.62 -5.40
CA LEU A 94 -4.07 10.22 -5.63
C LEU A 94 -3.54 9.93 -7.05
N PRO A 95 -4.10 10.49 -8.14
CA PRO A 95 -3.59 10.26 -9.50
C PRO A 95 -2.14 10.74 -9.68
N GLU A 96 -1.81 11.92 -9.15
CA GLU A 96 -0.48 12.51 -9.19
C GLU A 96 0.52 11.70 -8.35
N ILE A 97 0.11 11.29 -7.15
CA ILE A 97 0.89 10.43 -6.25
C ILE A 97 1.25 9.12 -6.95
N LEU A 98 0.27 8.43 -7.53
CA LEU A 98 0.48 7.17 -8.22
C LEU A 98 1.38 7.33 -9.46
N THR A 99 1.24 8.45 -10.18
CA THR A 99 2.10 8.77 -11.32
C THR A 99 3.54 9.01 -10.89
N ALA A 100 3.75 9.79 -9.82
CA ALA A 100 5.08 10.04 -9.25
C ALA A 100 5.72 8.75 -8.72
N LEU A 101 4.95 7.90 -8.03
CA LEU A 101 5.41 6.62 -7.52
C LEU A 101 5.85 5.69 -8.66
N ARG A 102 5.04 5.56 -9.72
CA ARG A 102 5.38 4.77 -10.91
C ARG A 102 6.65 5.30 -11.58
N SER A 103 6.78 6.60 -11.73
CA SER A 103 7.95 7.25 -12.32
C SER A 103 9.21 7.00 -11.51
N HIS A 104 9.12 7.10 -10.18
CA HIS A 104 10.22 6.84 -9.27
C HIS A 104 10.73 5.41 -9.40
N VAL A 105 9.87 4.39 -9.26
CA VAL A 105 10.31 2.99 -9.33
C VAL A 105 10.81 2.61 -10.73
N LYS A 106 10.23 3.21 -11.80
CA LYS A 106 10.73 3.04 -13.17
C LYS A 106 12.15 3.56 -13.32
N SER A 107 12.47 4.72 -12.73
CA SER A 107 13.85 5.26 -12.73
C SER A 107 14.85 4.36 -11.99
N ARG A 108 14.36 3.50 -11.09
CA ARG A 108 15.16 2.48 -10.37
C ARG A 108 15.29 1.15 -11.13
N GLY A 109 14.78 1.09 -12.36
CA GLY A 109 14.84 -0.10 -13.22
C GLY A 109 13.69 -1.09 -13.01
N ALA A 110 12.62 -0.69 -12.32
CA ALA A 110 11.44 -1.55 -12.20
C ALA A 110 10.64 -1.57 -13.51
N PHE A 111 10.19 -2.77 -13.89
CA PHE A 111 9.28 -2.96 -15.03
C PHE A 111 7.82 -3.09 -14.57
N ALA A 112 7.61 -3.45 -13.31
CA ALA A 112 6.30 -3.56 -12.69
C ALA A 112 6.35 -3.04 -11.25
N LEU A 113 5.21 -2.54 -10.78
CA LEU A 113 5.00 -2.07 -9.42
C LEU A 113 3.75 -2.73 -8.85
N ARG A 114 3.88 -3.35 -7.67
CA ARG A 114 2.77 -3.87 -6.87
C ARG A 114 2.61 -3.04 -5.61
N ILE A 115 1.40 -2.56 -5.39
CA ILE A 115 0.98 -1.84 -4.17
C ILE A 115 -0.20 -2.58 -3.53
N GLY A 116 -0.46 -2.33 -2.26
CA GLY A 116 -1.57 -2.96 -1.55
C GLY A 116 -2.08 -2.07 -0.42
N PRO A 117 -3.12 -1.25 -0.67
CA PRO A 117 -3.80 -0.53 0.41
C PRO A 117 -4.35 -1.50 1.47
N THR A 118 -4.18 -1.17 2.75
CA THR A 118 -4.66 -1.97 3.89
C THR A 118 -6.12 -1.71 4.23
N LEU A 119 -6.96 -1.39 3.24
CA LEU A 119 -8.38 -1.11 3.43
C LEU A 119 -9.20 -2.40 3.32
N PRO A 120 -9.79 -2.90 4.41
CA PRO A 120 -10.69 -4.05 4.34
C PRO A 120 -11.88 -3.70 3.44
N HIS A 121 -12.12 -4.52 2.40
CA HIS A 121 -13.21 -4.30 1.45
C HIS A 121 -14.52 -4.93 1.95
N ARG A 122 -14.43 -6.19 2.39
CA ARG A 122 -15.54 -6.98 2.89
C ARG A 122 -15.14 -7.62 4.21
N VAL A 123 -16.09 -7.71 5.12
CA VAL A 123 -15.89 -8.37 6.43
C VAL A 123 -17.04 -9.33 6.65
N TRP A 124 -16.73 -10.56 7.03
CA TRP A 124 -17.66 -11.58 7.41
C TRP A 124 -17.52 -11.89 8.91
N ALA A 125 -18.63 -11.95 9.60
CA ALA A 125 -18.66 -12.37 10.98
C ALA A 125 -18.36 -13.87 11.11
N LYS A 126 -17.89 -14.28 12.30
CA LYS A 126 -17.55 -15.67 12.58
C LYS A 126 -18.70 -16.64 12.28
N ASP A 127 -19.92 -16.24 12.63
CA ASP A 127 -21.09 -17.12 12.49
C ASP A 127 -21.52 -17.23 11.03
N THR A 128 -21.41 -16.16 10.25
CA THR A 128 -21.61 -16.17 8.78
C THR A 128 -20.64 -17.14 8.11
N ILE A 129 -19.35 -17.09 8.48
CA ILE A 129 -18.34 -18.01 7.94
C ILE A 129 -18.65 -19.47 8.34
N LYS A 130 -19.04 -19.73 9.60
CA LYS A 130 -19.40 -21.08 10.06
C LYS A 130 -20.60 -21.64 9.29
N ALA A 131 -21.64 -20.83 9.09
CA ALA A 131 -22.81 -21.23 8.32
C ALA A 131 -22.45 -21.54 6.85
N ALA A 132 -21.62 -20.71 6.24
CA ALA A 132 -21.15 -20.93 4.87
C ALA A 132 -20.31 -22.20 4.72
N ILE A 133 -19.47 -22.53 5.70
CA ILE A 133 -18.68 -23.78 5.68
C ILE A 133 -19.58 -25.01 5.83
N ALA A 134 -20.70 -24.91 6.58
CA ALA A 134 -21.63 -26.00 6.77
C ALA A 134 -22.59 -26.22 5.58
N ASP A 135 -22.66 -25.28 4.65
CA ASP A 135 -23.50 -25.32 3.45
C ASP A 135 -22.67 -25.87 2.26
N GLU A 136 -22.92 -27.15 1.90
CA GLU A 136 -22.23 -27.80 0.79
C GLU A 136 -22.44 -27.14 -0.57
N SER A 137 -23.46 -26.29 -0.73
CA SER A 137 -23.73 -25.54 -1.96
C SER A 137 -22.81 -24.33 -2.14
N VAL A 138 -22.17 -23.85 -1.07
CA VAL A 138 -21.24 -22.70 -1.07
C VAL A 138 -19.85 -23.19 -1.43
N THR A 139 -19.36 -22.82 -2.59
CA THR A 139 -18.03 -23.22 -3.09
C THR A 139 -16.95 -22.14 -2.91
N ALA A 140 -17.36 -20.89 -2.77
CA ALA A 140 -16.44 -19.76 -2.63
C ALA A 140 -17.00 -18.68 -1.70
N LEU A 141 -16.11 -18.03 -0.94
CA LEU A 141 -16.48 -16.92 -0.05
C LEU A 141 -17.12 -15.73 -0.80
N SER A 142 -16.85 -15.59 -2.08
CA SER A 142 -17.45 -14.55 -2.93
C SER A 142 -18.98 -14.70 -3.11
N GLU A 143 -19.51 -15.89 -2.90
CA GLU A 143 -20.94 -16.23 -2.99
C GLU A 143 -21.68 -15.89 -1.70
N VAL A 144 -20.95 -15.75 -0.59
CA VAL A 144 -21.51 -15.42 0.71
C VAL A 144 -21.66 -13.90 0.84
N PRO A 145 -22.88 -13.39 1.13
CA PRO A 145 -23.06 -11.98 1.42
C PRO A 145 -22.19 -11.53 2.60
N ALA A 146 -21.47 -10.42 2.43
CA ALA A 146 -20.64 -9.88 3.50
C ALA A 146 -21.52 -9.18 4.55
N ASP A 147 -21.21 -9.36 5.83
CA ASP A 147 -21.90 -8.68 6.94
C ASP A 147 -21.61 -7.17 6.93
N ARG A 148 -20.44 -6.79 6.46
CA ARG A 148 -20.03 -5.39 6.32
C ARG A 148 -19.27 -5.16 5.02
N MET A 149 -19.63 -4.09 4.31
CA MET A 149 -18.90 -3.60 3.14
C MET A 149 -18.32 -2.21 3.43
N ASN A 150 -17.06 -2.01 3.06
CA ASN A 150 -16.41 -0.71 3.14
C ASN A 150 -16.58 0.03 1.81
N ARG A 151 -17.47 1.03 1.78
CA ARG A 151 -17.73 1.85 0.58
C ARG A 151 -16.48 2.62 0.12
N ARG A 152 -15.63 3.06 1.06
CA ARG A 152 -14.38 3.75 0.75
C ARG A 152 -13.42 2.82 -0.01
N ALA A 153 -13.29 1.57 0.45
CA ALA A 153 -12.47 0.58 -0.24
C ALA A 153 -13.01 0.24 -1.64
N THR A 154 -14.34 0.15 -1.80
CA THR A 154 -14.98 -0.03 -3.11
C THR A 154 -14.68 1.15 -4.04
N TYR A 155 -14.82 2.37 -3.55
CA TYR A 155 -14.52 3.59 -4.32
C TYR A 155 -13.05 3.62 -4.75
N LEU A 156 -12.12 3.38 -3.82
CA LEU A 156 -10.69 3.33 -4.12
C LEU A 156 -10.36 2.25 -5.18
N ALA A 157 -10.92 1.05 -5.03
CA ALA A 157 -10.69 -0.02 -6.01
C ALA A 157 -11.16 0.38 -7.42
N ASN A 158 -12.28 1.10 -7.52
CA ASN A 158 -12.78 1.61 -8.79
C ASN A 158 -11.89 2.73 -9.36
N GLN A 159 -11.43 3.65 -8.51
CA GLN A 159 -10.47 4.69 -8.92
C GLN A 159 -9.17 4.07 -9.44
N LEU A 160 -8.60 3.10 -8.71
CA LEU A 160 -7.36 2.42 -9.13
C LEU A 160 -7.52 1.75 -10.50
N ARG A 161 -8.64 1.03 -10.73
CA ARG A 161 -8.93 0.43 -12.06
C ARG A 161 -9.05 1.49 -13.14
N HIS A 162 -9.73 2.61 -12.87
CA HIS A 162 -9.87 3.72 -13.83
C HIS A 162 -8.52 4.35 -14.17
N LEU A 163 -7.60 4.41 -13.22
CA LEU A 163 -6.23 4.89 -13.39
C LEU A 163 -5.27 3.85 -14.01
N GLY A 164 -5.77 2.67 -14.37
CA GLY A 164 -4.98 1.60 -15.00
C GLY A 164 -4.13 0.78 -14.04
N TRP A 165 -4.59 0.64 -12.80
CA TRP A 165 -3.94 -0.15 -11.74
C TRP A 165 -4.69 -1.46 -11.48
#